data_32de5d9cbda2d13e8a86cb42579c9ab3
#
_entry.id   32de5d9cbda2d13e8a86cb42579c9ab3
#
_cell.length_a   1.000
_cell.length_b   1.000
_cell.length_c   1.000
_cell.angle_alpha   90.00
_cell.angle_beta   90.00
_cell.angle_gamma   90.00
#
_symmetry.space_group_name_H-M   'P 1'
#
loop_
_entity.id
_entity.type
_entity.pdbx_description
1 polymer ?
#
loop_
_entity_poly.entity_id
_entity_poly.type
_entity_poly.pdbx_seq_one_letter_code
_entity_poly.pdbx_strand_id
1 'polypeptide(L)'
;PKSQRKSDEILRLVGLEDKAHAYARTLSGGMRRRLLLAKALVHHPPVLVLDEPTAGVDIELRRMLWDNVRRLNKEGMTIILTTHYLEEAEEMCDEIAIINHGELVARDTTGNLLGRLDAKTLVIRPDAPVTHLPQAEGIEVGARRS
;
A
#
# COMPACT_ATOMS: atom_id res chain seq x y z
N PRO A 1 8.77 -23.25 -24.67
CA PRO A 1 7.64 -22.54 -25.28
C PRO A 1 7.53 -21.12 -24.71
N LYS A 2 7.03 -20.16 -25.47
CA LYS A 2 6.92 -18.74 -25.07
C LYS A 2 6.09 -18.58 -23.77
N SER A 3 5.08 -19.43 -23.57
CA SER A 3 4.22 -19.42 -22.39
C SER A 3 4.96 -19.75 -21.09
N GLN A 4 5.91 -20.67 -21.12
CA GLN A 4 6.68 -21.07 -19.95
C GLN A 4 7.63 -19.97 -19.48
N ARG A 5 8.35 -19.33 -20.41
CA ARG A 5 9.22 -18.18 -20.10
C ARG A 5 8.45 -17.05 -19.42
N LYS A 6 7.22 -16.78 -19.90
CA LYS A 6 6.35 -15.76 -19.32
C LYS A 6 5.91 -16.10 -17.90
N SER A 7 5.56 -17.37 -17.65
CA SER A 7 5.21 -17.85 -16.30
C SER A 7 6.41 -17.76 -15.36
N ASP A 8 7.60 -18.12 -15.82
CA ASP A 8 8.83 -18.05 -15.01
C ASP A 8 9.20 -16.61 -14.65
N GLU A 9 9.02 -15.66 -15.58
CA GLU A 9 9.20 -14.21 -15.32
C GLU A 9 8.24 -13.70 -14.26
N ILE A 10 6.97 -14.09 -14.35
CA ILE A 10 5.95 -13.66 -13.38
C ILE A 10 6.18 -14.30 -12.01
N LEU A 11 6.56 -15.59 -11.95
CA LEU A 11 6.90 -16.24 -10.69
C LEU A 11 8.10 -15.58 -10.01
N ARG A 12 9.11 -15.17 -10.80
CA ARG A 12 10.26 -14.43 -10.31
C ARG A 12 9.85 -13.06 -9.78
N LEU A 13 8.95 -12.38 -10.49
CA LEU A 13 8.41 -11.07 -10.08
C LEU A 13 7.75 -11.10 -8.70
N VAL A 14 7.13 -12.21 -8.33
CA VAL A 14 6.48 -12.40 -7.03
C VAL A 14 7.32 -13.23 -6.04
N GLY A 15 8.58 -13.56 -6.37
CA GLY A 15 9.50 -14.32 -5.51
C GLY A 15 9.00 -15.74 -5.22
N LEU A 16 8.51 -16.42 -6.24
CA LEU A 16 8.03 -17.81 -6.18
C LEU A 16 8.70 -18.73 -7.20
N GLU A 17 9.83 -18.34 -7.79
CA GLU A 17 10.56 -19.14 -8.77
C GLU A 17 10.93 -20.53 -8.22
N ASP A 18 11.38 -20.61 -6.97
CA ASP A 18 11.74 -21.86 -6.29
C ASP A 18 10.54 -22.78 -6.04
N LYS A 19 9.34 -22.26 -6.20
CA LYS A 19 8.08 -22.97 -5.98
C LYS A 19 7.31 -23.24 -7.27
N ALA A 20 7.93 -23.03 -8.44
CA ALA A 20 7.29 -23.21 -9.75
C ALA A 20 6.64 -24.60 -9.95
N HIS A 21 7.19 -25.62 -9.31
CA HIS A 21 6.68 -27.00 -9.38
C HIS A 21 5.95 -27.47 -8.11
N ALA A 22 5.79 -26.57 -7.13
CA ALA A 22 5.09 -26.90 -5.87
C ALA A 22 3.57 -26.91 -6.07
N TYR A 23 2.89 -27.79 -5.37
CA TYR A 23 1.42 -27.75 -5.34
C TYR A 23 0.94 -26.52 -4.56
N ALA A 24 -0.07 -25.80 -5.07
CA ALA A 24 -0.60 -24.62 -4.44
C ALA A 24 -1.07 -24.85 -2.97
N ARG A 25 -1.50 -26.06 -2.64
CA ARG A 25 -1.90 -26.46 -1.27
C ARG A 25 -0.74 -26.49 -0.28
N THR A 26 0.52 -26.60 -0.74
CA THR A 26 1.72 -26.64 0.12
C THR A 26 2.31 -25.25 0.37
N LEU A 27 1.75 -24.22 -0.26
CA LEU A 27 2.19 -22.85 -0.10
C LEU A 27 1.65 -22.24 1.20
N SER A 28 2.47 -21.42 1.86
CA SER A 28 2.03 -20.59 2.98
C SER A 28 0.96 -19.58 2.57
N GLY A 29 0.28 -18.96 3.54
CA GLY A 29 -0.73 -17.92 3.26
C GLY A 29 -0.17 -16.76 2.42
N GLY A 30 1.01 -16.24 2.79
CA GLY A 30 1.69 -15.19 2.04
C GLY A 30 2.12 -15.64 0.64
N MET A 31 2.60 -16.88 0.48
CA MET A 31 2.94 -17.44 -0.83
C MET A 31 1.71 -17.60 -1.72
N ARG A 32 0.58 -18.01 -1.17
CA ARG A 32 -0.69 -18.10 -1.92
C ARG A 32 -1.15 -16.71 -2.39
N ARG A 33 -1.01 -15.67 -1.57
CA ARG A 33 -1.34 -14.29 -1.95
C ARG A 33 -0.48 -13.80 -3.11
N ARG A 34 0.84 -14.06 -3.07
CA ARG A 34 1.76 -13.77 -4.18
C ARG A 34 1.42 -14.54 -5.46
N LEU A 35 1.00 -15.79 -5.32
CA LEU A 35 0.55 -16.59 -6.46
C LEU A 35 -0.73 -16.02 -7.10
N LEU A 36 -1.66 -15.47 -6.31
CA LEU A 36 -2.85 -14.79 -6.84
C LEU A 36 -2.47 -13.55 -7.65
N LEU A 37 -1.53 -12.75 -7.17
CA LEU A 37 -0.97 -11.63 -7.94
C LEU A 37 -0.33 -12.12 -9.25
N ALA A 38 0.50 -13.16 -9.19
CA ALA A 38 1.09 -13.77 -10.39
C ALA A 38 0.02 -14.19 -11.40
N LYS A 39 -1.05 -14.83 -10.95
CA LYS A 39 -2.18 -15.22 -11.81
C LYS A 39 -2.85 -14.02 -12.49
N ALA A 40 -3.05 -12.94 -11.77
CA ALA A 40 -3.65 -11.73 -12.32
C ALA A 40 -2.78 -11.09 -13.42
N LEU A 41 -1.46 -11.25 -13.31
CA LEU A 41 -0.48 -10.67 -14.25
C LEU A 41 -0.22 -11.51 -15.49
N VAL A 42 -0.58 -12.81 -15.52
CA VAL A 42 -0.29 -13.72 -16.65
C VAL A 42 -0.78 -13.18 -17.99
N HIS A 43 -1.91 -12.49 -18.01
CA HIS A 43 -2.53 -11.99 -19.24
C HIS A 43 -2.14 -10.54 -19.57
N HIS A 44 -1.23 -9.90 -18.80
CA HIS A 44 -0.86 -8.49 -18.95
C HIS A 44 -2.09 -7.59 -19.11
N PRO A 45 -2.97 -7.54 -18.10
CA PRO A 45 -4.18 -6.75 -18.20
C PRO A 45 -3.82 -5.25 -18.26
N PRO A 46 -4.59 -4.41 -18.96
CA PRO A 46 -4.39 -2.97 -18.95
C PRO A 46 -4.75 -2.35 -17.59
N VAL A 47 -5.61 -3.02 -16.81
CA VAL A 47 -6.03 -2.61 -15.47
C VAL A 47 -5.86 -3.76 -14.49
N LEU A 48 -5.20 -3.50 -13.37
CA LEU A 48 -5.01 -4.45 -12.27
C LEU A 48 -5.71 -3.93 -11.02
N VAL A 49 -6.58 -4.75 -10.43
CA VAL A 49 -7.25 -4.43 -9.16
C VAL A 49 -6.64 -5.27 -8.05
N LEU A 50 -6.16 -4.62 -7.01
CA LEU A 50 -5.52 -5.22 -5.84
C LEU A 50 -6.32 -4.86 -4.59
N ASP A 51 -6.89 -5.87 -3.96
CA ASP A 51 -7.67 -5.71 -2.73
C ASP A 51 -6.80 -6.05 -1.52
N GLU A 52 -6.47 -5.02 -0.72
CA GLU A 52 -5.59 -5.09 0.46
C GLU A 52 -4.33 -5.96 0.24
N PRO A 53 -3.50 -5.66 -0.77
CA PRO A 53 -2.45 -6.59 -1.22
C PRO A 53 -1.37 -6.85 -0.16
N THR A 54 -1.21 -5.96 0.80
CA THR A 54 -0.18 -6.01 1.85
C THR A 54 -0.69 -6.42 3.22
N ALA A 55 -2.01 -6.66 3.37
CA ALA A 55 -2.56 -7.07 4.66
C ALA A 55 -1.93 -8.38 5.15
N GLY A 56 -1.33 -8.38 6.36
CA GLY A 56 -0.68 -9.53 6.96
C GLY A 56 0.61 -10.00 6.25
N VAL A 57 1.25 -9.12 5.49
CA VAL A 57 2.51 -9.35 4.79
C VAL A 57 3.65 -8.71 5.58
N ASP A 58 4.80 -9.42 5.67
CA ASP A 58 6.01 -8.86 6.30
C ASP A 58 6.59 -7.66 5.50
N ILE A 59 7.48 -6.91 6.16
CA ILE A 59 8.01 -5.66 5.61
C ILE A 59 8.79 -5.87 4.31
N GLU A 60 9.60 -6.93 4.23
CA GLU A 60 10.43 -7.21 3.04
C GLU A 60 9.57 -7.55 1.84
N LEU A 61 8.58 -8.41 2.06
CA LEU A 61 7.64 -8.80 1.03
C LEU A 61 6.76 -7.62 0.58
N ARG A 62 6.35 -6.75 1.51
CA ARG A 62 5.61 -5.52 1.21
C ARG A 62 6.42 -4.63 0.27
N ARG A 63 7.68 -4.37 0.57
CA ARG A 63 8.57 -3.58 -0.30
C ARG A 63 8.69 -4.17 -1.70
N MET A 64 8.93 -5.48 -1.78
CA MET A 64 9.03 -6.18 -3.06
C MET A 64 7.72 -6.05 -3.89
N LEU A 65 6.55 -6.17 -3.23
CA LEU A 65 5.25 -6.00 -3.91
C LEU A 65 5.11 -4.57 -4.44
N TRP A 66 5.45 -3.56 -3.66
CA TRP A 66 5.36 -2.15 -4.06
C TRP A 66 6.30 -1.80 -5.20
N ASP A 67 7.54 -2.29 -5.17
CA ASP A 67 8.49 -2.09 -6.27
C ASP A 67 7.98 -2.69 -7.58
N ASN A 68 7.35 -3.86 -7.51
CA ASN A 68 6.73 -4.48 -8.67
C ASN A 68 5.50 -3.72 -9.17
N VAL A 69 4.64 -3.25 -8.26
CA VAL A 69 3.45 -2.44 -8.59
C VAL A 69 3.87 -1.14 -9.28
N ARG A 70 4.85 -0.42 -8.72
CA ARG A 70 5.39 0.81 -9.32
C ARG A 70 5.98 0.57 -10.71
N ARG A 71 6.70 -0.55 -10.90
CA ARG A 71 7.26 -0.92 -12.20
C ARG A 71 6.16 -1.17 -13.23
N LEU A 72 5.15 -1.96 -12.90
CA LEU A 72 4.03 -2.25 -13.79
C LEU A 72 3.26 -0.98 -14.17
N ASN A 73 3.06 -0.07 -13.22
CA ASN A 73 2.43 1.23 -13.48
C ASN A 73 3.26 2.07 -14.46
N LYS A 74 4.60 2.14 -14.27
CA LYS A 74 5.51 2.83 -15.20
C LYS A 74 5.51 2.22 -16.60
N GLU A 75 5.24 0.92 -16.72
CA GLU A 75 5.10 0.21 -17.98
C GLU A 75 3.73 0.47 -18.64
N GLY A 76 2.87 1.30 -18.05
CA GLY A 76 1.58 1.75 -18.58
C GLY A 76 0.36 0.97 -18.07
N MET A 77 0.52 0.12 -17.05
CA MET A 77 -0.61 -0.57 -16.43
C MET A 77 -1.34 0.37 -15.47
N THR A 78 -2.65 0.48 -15.59
CA THR A 78 -3.48 1.17 -14.59
C THR A 78 -3.67 0.26 -13.38
N ILE A 79 -3.40 0.77 -12.18
CA ILE A 79 -3.52 0.00 -10.95
C ILE A 79 -4.54 0.66 -10.03
N ILE A 80 -5.51 -0.13 -9.59
CA ILE A 80 -6.47 0.24 -8.56
C ILE A 80 -6.15 -0.60 -7.34
N LEU A 81 -5.88 0.04 -6.21
CA LEU A 81 -5.63 -0.68 -4.98
C LEU A 81 -6.59 -0.21 -3.89
N THR A 82 -7.05 -1.15 -3.05
CA THR A 82 -7.72 -0.81 -1.80
C THR A 82 -6.76 -1.02 -0.64
N THR A 83 -6.78 -0.13 0.32
CA THR A 83 -6.03 -0.24 1.57
C THR A 83 -6.74 0.53 2.67
N HIS A 84 -6.53 0.13 3.91
CA HIS A 84 -6.93 0.89 5.09
C HIS A 84 -5.72 1.59 5.75
N TYR A 85 -4.54 1.49 5.14
CA TYR A 85 -3.33 2.18 5.57
C TYR A 85 -3.14 3.43 4.74
N LEU A 86 -3.28 4.60 5.37
CA LEU A 86 -3.15 5.88 4.68
C LEU A 86 -1.74 6.06 4.09
N GLU A 87 -0.72 5.63 4.82
CA GLU A 87 0.68 5.72 4.39
C GLU A 87 0.94 4.97 3.07
N GLU A 88 0.27 3.83 2.86
CA GLU A 88 0.36 3.09 1.59
C GLU A 88 -0.29 3.86 0.44
N ALA A 89 -1.46 4.45 0.69
CA ALA A 89 -2.15 5.25 -0.32
C ALA A 89 -1.33 6.50 -0.68
N GLU A 90 -0.74 7.17 0.31
CA GLU A 90 0.13 8.33 0.12
C GLU A 90 1.38 8.01 -0.72
N GLU A 91 2.00 6.86 -0.45
CA GLU A 91 3.24 6.45 -1.09
C GLU A 91 3.03 5.90 -2.52
N MET A 92 1.87 5.27 -2.77
CA MET A 92 1.66 4.44 -3.95
C MET A 92 0.69 5.02 -4.98
N CYS A 93 -0.20 5.94 -4.57
CA CYS A 93 -1.29 6.39 -5.41
C CYS A 93 -1.10 7.82 -5.91
N ASP A 94 -1.42 8.06 -7.18
CA ASP A 94 -1.50 9.40 -7.76
C ASP A 94 -2.79 10.10 -7.35
N GLU A 95 -3.91 9.33 -7.29
CA GLU A 95 -5.23 9.77 -6.82
C GLU A 95 -5.74 8.84 -5.72
N ILE A 96 -6.44 9.42 -4.76
CA ILE A 96 -7.06 8.70 -3.65
C ILE A 96 -8.57 8.99 -3.64
N ALA A 97 -9.36 7.94 -3.46
CA ALA A 97 -10.78 8.01 -3.20
C ALA A 97 -11.08 7.46 -1.80
N ILE A 98 -11.67 8.26 -0.94
CA ILE A 98 -12.06 7.87 0.42
C ILE A 98 -13.53 7.44 0.41
N ILE A 99 -13.76 6.19 0.82
CA ILE A 99 -15.11 5.60 0.89
C ILE A 99 -15.43 5.33 2.35
N ASN A 100 -16.62 5.75 2.78
CA ASN A 100 -17.14 5.49 4.11
C ASN A 100 -18.60 5.03 4.01
N HIS A 101 -18.94 3.90 4.64
CA HIS A 101 -20.28 3.29 4.58
C HIS A 101 -20.86 3.16 3.16
N GLY A 102 -20.01 2.89 2.16
CA GLY A 102 -20.43 2.73 0.77
C GLY A 102 -20.60 4.05 0.00
N GLU A 103 -20.36 5.20 0.64
CA GLU A 103 -20.45 6.52 0.03
C GLU A 103 -19.05 7.08 -0.24
N LEU A 104 -18.88 7.77 -1.38
CA LEU A 104 -17.66 8.48 -1.71
C LEU A 104 -17.60 9.79 -0.92
N VAL A 105 -16.68 9.84 0.04
CA VAL A 105 -16.49 11.02 0.92
C VAL A 105 -15.62 12.08 0.27
N ALA A 106 -14.53 11.65 -0.37
CA ALA A 106 -13.60 12.54 -1.06
C ALA A 106 -12.90 11.80 -2.20
N ARG A 107 -12.53 12.53 -3.25
CA ARG A 107 -11.63 12.09 -4.32
C ARG A 107 -10.80 13.26 -4.78
N ASP A 108 -9.49 13.10 -4.78
CA ASP A 108 -8.56 14.11 -5.30
C ASP A 108 -7.18 13.47 -5.55
N THR A 109 -6.24 14.23 -6.09
CA THR A 109 -4.84 13.83 -6.12
C THR A 109 -4.31 13.66 -4.71
N THR A 110 -3.34 12.77 -4.53
CA THR A 110 -2.69 12.53 -3.23
C THR A 110 -2.16 13.84 -2.62
N GLY A 111 -1.48 14.67 -3.43
CA GLY A 111 -0.95 15.97 -2.97
C GLY A 111 -2.03 16.93 -2.48
N ASN A 112 -3.18 17.00 -3.19
CA ASN A 112 -4.28 17.89 -2.78
C ASN A 112 -4.98 17.40 -1.50
N LEU A 113 -5.16 16.08 -1.33
CA LEU A 113 -5.73 15.53 -0.11
C LEU A 113 -4.84 15.76 1.09
N LEU A 114 -3.53 15.56 0.94
CA LEU A 114 -2.55 15.81 1.99
C LEU A 114 -2.47 17.30 2.36
N GLY A 115 -2.53 18.20 1.36
CA GLY A 115 -2.53 19.64 1.60
C GLY A 115 -3.78 20.16 2.33
N ARG A 116 -4.90 19.42 2.29
CA ARG A 116 -6.11 19.73 3.08
C ARG A 116 -6.03 19.23 4.52
N LEU A 117 -5.12 18.29 4.81
CA LEU A 117 -4.84 17.81 6.16
C LEU A 117 -3.86 18.77 6.86
N ASP A 118 -4.18 20.07 6.89
CA ASP A 118 -3.33 21.15 7.43
C ASP A 118 -3.04 21.04 8.95
N ALA A 119 -3.57 20.06 9.64
CA ALA A 119 -3.30 19.83 11.04
C ALA A 119 -2.22 18.74 11.23
N LYS A 120 -0.95 19.13 11.19
CA LYS A 120 0.12 18.28 11.72
C LYS A 120 0.08 18.32 13.24
N THR A 121 -0.23 17.20 13.87
CA THR A 121 -0.18 17.07 15.34
C THR A 121 1.22 16.63 15.75
N LEU A 122 1.95 17.50 16.43
CA LEU A 122 3.21 17.15 17.10
C LEU A 122 2.92 16.72 18.54
N VAL A 123 3.19 15.46 18.86
CA VAL A 123 3.07 14.95 20.22
C VAL A 123 4.44 15.00 20.90
N ILE A 124 4.58 15.88 21.88
CA ILE A 124 5.79 15.98 22.70
C ILE A 124 5.52 15.27 24.04
N ARG A 125 6.38 14.35 24.41
CA ARG A 125 6.37 13.72 25.73
C ARG A 125 7.55 14.29 26.53
N PRO A 126 7.32 15.24 27.43
CA PRO A 126 8.39 15.80 28.24
C PRO A 126 8.81 14.81 29.33
N ASP A 127 10.11 14.81 29.67
CA ASP A 127 10.68 13.97 30.71
C ASP A 127 10.32 14.43 32.13
N ALA A 128 9.78 15.66 32.26
CA ALA A 128 9.34 16.22 33.52
C ALA A 128 7.94 16.85 33.40
N PRO A 129 7.17 16.96 34.51
CA PRO A 129 5.86 17.60 34.48
C PRO A 129 5.93 19.03 33.97
N VAL A 130 5.13 19.35 32.97
CA VAL A 130 5.03 20.69 32.41
C VAL A 130 3.95 21.46 33.18
N THR A 131 4.32 22.55 33.81
CA THR A 131 3.40 23.42 34.57
C THR A 131 2.65 24.40 33.70
N HIS A 132 3.18 24.75 32.51
CA HIS A 132 2.56 25.67 31.56
C HIS A 132 2.75 25.12 30.14
N LEU A 133 1.68 25.12 29.35
CA LEU A 133 1.77 24.77 27.94
C LEU A 133 2.37 25.95 27.18
N PRO A 134 3.33 25.70 26.24
CA PRO A 134 3.87 26.76 25.41
C PRO A 134 2.76 27.34 24.52
N GLN A 135 2.80 28.65 24.31
CA GLN A 135 1.95 29.32 23.33
C GLN A 135 2.80 29.61 22.10
N ALA A 136 2.30 29.25 20.92
CA ALA A 136 2.92 29.59 19.65
C ALA A 136 1.84 30.05 18.66
N GLU A 137 2.16 31.11 17.92
CA GLU A 137 1.24 31.68 16.94
C GLU A 137 0.95 30.66 15.82
N GLY A 138 -0.34 30.41 15.55
CA GLY A 138 -0.78 29.45 14.54
C GLY A 138 -0.73 27.97 14.98
N ILE A 139 -0.43 27.70 16.27
CA ILE A 139 -0.39 26.34 16.80
C ILE A 139 -1.43 26.19 17.93
N GLU A 140 -2.35 25.25 17.75
CA GLU A 140 -3.26 24.87 18.83
C GLU A 140 -2.56 23.89 19.77
N VAL A 141 -2.33 24.30 21.03
CA VAL A 141 -1.64 23.49 22.03
C VAL A 141 -2.65 22.92 23.00
N GLY A 142 -2.72 21.60 23.10
CA GLY A 142 -3.62 20.88 24.00
C GLY A 142 -2.90 19.79 24.82
N ALA A 143 -3.37 19.53 26.04
CA ALA A 143 -2.91 18.40 26.83
C ALA A 143 -3.78 17.18 26.54
N ARG A 144 -3.17 16.07 26.12
CA ARG A 144 -3.85 14.78 25.99
C ARG A 144 -3.69 14.04 27.32
N ARG A 145 -4.78 13.78 28.01
CA ARG A 145 -4.76 12.89 29.20
C ARG A 145 -4.54 11.45 28.71
N SER A 146 -3.56 10.77 29.29
CA SER A 146 -3.28 9.34 29.11
C SER A 146 -4.36 8.48 29.76
#